data_eebe99a0649a72b9f88be75b413c608e
#
_entry.id   eebe99a0649a72b9f88be75b413c608e
#
_cell.length_a   1.000
_cell.length_b   1.000
_cell.length_c   1.000
_cell.angle_alpha   90.00
_cell.angle_beta   90.00
_cell.angle_gamma   90.00
#
_symmetry.space_group_name_H-M   'P 1'
#
loop_
_entity.id
_entity.type
_entity.pdbx_description
1 polymer ?
#
loop_
_entity_poly.entity_id
_entity_poly.type
_entity_poly.pdbx_seq_one_letter_code
_entity_poly.pdbx_strand_id
1 'polypeptide(L)'
;MTDADIDPTRFEVHRYDGRGFSQAYVREGEGGVPLLCVHGWPETKRIWWRAIEPLTAAGFDVIVPDLRGFGDSELGPDGLHDVAAHVADLHALVTDGLGLDRVVLCGGDLGGPVIQMLALEHPALTERLVLFNSPLPFDKERMAGMATRPPSEAADYFVRQGLDADGLAADLTTPEQRRRYISAFYSSRFWAHPGAFMGDAPMVFGPYGGTPVIDFHTEPFGDPAKLRASFGGYESVFDPGKQSGPTRLERNEAVRALLLFGPSDHVIYPAFDEMAAVVFPDHDGPHRLERCGHFVQWEAVDELVAHTTRFCADLLGR
;
A
#
# COMPACT_ATOMS: atom_id res chain seq x y z
N MET A 1 -6.57 -16.46 -12.51
CA MET A 1 -5.98 -15.20 -13.03
C MET A 1 -6.20 -15.16 -14.53
N THR A 2 -6.69 -14.07 -15.06
CA THR A 2 -7.00 -13.85 -16.48
C THR A 2 -6.08 -12.76 -17.05
N ASP A 3 -5.99 -12.64 -18.39
CA ASP A 3 -5.22 -11.57 -19.04
C ASP A 3 -5.74 -10.17 -18.63
N ALA A 4 -7.04 -10.04 -18.32
CA ALA A 4 -7.64 -8.80 -17.84
C ALA A 4 -7.11 -8.37 -16.45
N ASP A 5 -6.65 -9.30 -15.62
CA ASP A 5 -6.10 -8.99 -14.29
C ASP A 5 -4.76 -8.25 -14.38
N ILE A 6 -4.08 -8.32 -15.53
CA ILE A 6 -2.78 -7.70 -15.80
C ILE A 6 -2.80 -6.74 -17.01
N ASP A 7 -3.97 -6.30 -17.44
CA ASP A 7 -4.12 -5.29 -18.48
C ASP A 7 -4.08 -3.88 -17.84
N PRO A 8 -3.04 -3.07 -18.09
CA PRO A 8 -2.92 -1.73 -17.50
C PRO A 8 -3.98 -0.76 -18.04
N THR A 9 -4.68 -1.10 -19.13
CA THR A 9 -5.70 -0.26 -19.76
C THR A 9 -7.13 -0.63 -19.33
N ARG A 10 -7.30 -1.61 -18.43
CA ARG A 10 -8.60 -2.12 -17.97
C ARG A 10 -9.48 -1.04 -17.35
N PHE A 11 -8.87 -0.10 -16.61
CA PHE A 11 -9.58 0.97 -15.92
C PHE A 11 -9.15 2.32 -16.44
N GLU A 12 -10.09 3.28 -16.48
CA GLU A 12 -9.79 4.66 -16.82
C GLU A 12 -8.93 5.32 -15.73
N VAL A 13 -7.86 5.97 -16.15
CA VAL A 13 -6.98 6.72 -15.25
C VAL A 13 -7.38 8.18 -15.27
N HIS A 14 -7.92 8.66 -14.16
CA HIS A 14 -8.24 10.05 -13.91
C HIS A 14 -7.04 10.82 -13.36
N ARG A 15 -7.11 12.16 -13.38
CA ARG A 15 -6.07 13.03 -12.84
C ARG A 15 -6.67 14.12 -11.98
N TYR A 16 -6.01 14.39 -10.87
CA TYR A 16 -6.27 15.53 -10.01
C TYR A 16 -5.03 16.43 -9.96
N ASP A 17 -5.18 17.66 -10.44
CA ASP A 17 -4.12 18.65 -10.44
C ASP A 17 -4.23 19.47 -9.14
N GLY A 18 -3.54 19.02 -8.11
CA GLY A 18 -3.51 19.66 -6.81
C GLY A 18 -2.09 19.66 -6.23
N ARG A 19 -1.82 20.55 -5.27
CA ARG A 19 -0.55 20.65 -4.56
C ARG A 19 0.70 20.75 -5.45
N GLY A 20 0.52 21.27 -6.71
CA GLY A 20 1.61 21.54 -7.64
C GLY A 20 2.07 20.36 -8.50
N PHE A 21 1.34 19.25 -8.51
CA PHE A 21 1.60 18.10 -9.38
C PHE A 21 0.28 17.43 -9.80
N SER A 22 0.35 16.56 -10.81
CA SER A 22 -0.79 15.76 -11.28
C SER A 22 -0.79 14.40 -10.65
N GLN A 23 -1.79 14.12 -9.78
CA GLN A 23 -1.99 12.83 -9.15
C GLN A 23 -2.92 11.97 -10.00
N ALA A 24 -2.47 10.75 -10.36
CA ALA A 24 -3.25 9.78 -11.10
C ALA A 24 -4.04 8.87 -10.15
N TYR A 25 -5.27 8.55 -10.51
CA TYR A 25 -6.11 7.61 -9.76
C TYR A 25 -7.09 6.89 -10.68
N VAL A 26 -7.58 5.73 -10.25
CA VAL A 26 -8.74 5.04 -10.81
C VAL A 26 -9.91 5.27 -9.88
N ARG A 27 -11.13 5.43 -10.42
CA ARG A 27 -12.38 5.50 -9.65
C ARG A 27 -13.44 4.69 -10.33
N GLU A 28 -14.02 3.73 -9.60
CA GLU A 28 -15.08 2.85 -10.09
C GLU A 28 -16.22 2.76 -9.07
N GLY A 29 -17.48 2.79 -9.54
CA GLY A 29 -18.65 2.68 -8.66
C GLY A 29 -19.07 3.99 -8.01
N GLU A 30 -18.90 5.11 -8.69
CA GLU A 30 -19.31 6.43 -8.21
C GLU A 30 -20.76 6.44 -7.68
N GLY A 31 -20.93 7.01 -6.49
CA GLY A 31 -22.22 7.03 -5.77
C GLY A 31 -22.40 5.87 -4.78
N GLY A 32 -21.47 4.91 -4.72
CA GLY A 32 -21.36 3.92 -3.66
C GLY A 32 -20.75 4.49 -2.37
N VAL A 33 -20.41 3.61 -1.42
CA VAL A 33 -19.67 3.99 -0.19
C VAL A 33 -18.21 4.29 -0.56
N PRO A 34 -17.71 5.52 -0.35
CA PRO A 34 -16.35 5.86 -0.74
C PRO A 34 -15.30 5.00 -0.01
N LEU A 35 -14.42 4.36 -0.78
CA LEU A 35 -13.34 3.48 -0.30
C LEU A 35 -12.03 3.89 -0.96
N LEU A 36 -11.13 4.50 -0.19
CA LEU A 36 -9.80 4.89 -0.64
C LEU A 36 -8.81 3.75 -0.41
N CYS A 37 -8.33 3.16 -1.50
CA CYS A 37 -7.39 2.03 -1.51
C CYS A 37 -5.96 2.54 -1.76
N VAL A 38 -5.14 2.56 -0.72
CA VAL A 38 -3.78 3.12 -0.76
C VAL A 38 -2.75 2.00 -0.86
N HIS A 39 -1.90 2.08 -1.89
CA HIS A 39 -0.83 1.12 -2.12
C HIS A 39 0.40 1.39 -1.24
N GLY A 40 1.26 0.39 -1.11
CA GLY A 40 2.53 0.48 -0.41
C GLY A 40 3.76 0.53 -1.33
N TRP A 41 4.85 -0.07 -0.87
CA TRP A 41 6.09 -0.26 -1.62
C TRP A 41 6.41 -1.77 -1.72
N PRO A 42 6.90 -2.29 -2.85
CA PRO A 42 7.13 -1.63 -4.14
C PRO A 42 5.90 -1.74 -5.06
N GLU A 43 4.88 -1.00 -4.76
CA GLU A 43 3.56 -1.11 -5.39
C GLU A 43 3.21 0.16 -6.17
N THR A 44 2.14 0.08 -6.95
CA THR A 44 1.40 1.19 -7.54
C THR A 44 -0.09 0.88 -7.42
N LYS A 45 -0.97 1.73 -7.90
CA LYS A 45 -2.41 1.44 -7.97
C LYS A 45 -2.73 0.07 -8.60
N ARG A 46 -1.84 -0.48 -9.44
CA ARG A 46 -2.00 -1.79 -10.09
C ARG A 46 -2.12 -2.97 -9.12
N ILE A 47 -1.64 -2.83 -7.89
CA ILE A 47 -1.76 -3.90 -6.89
C ILE A 47 -3.23 -4.17 -6.51
N TRP A 48 -4.11 -3.20 -6.74
CA TRP A 48 -5.55 -3.27 -6.47
C TRP A 48 -6.38 -3.78 -7.64
N TRP A 49 -5.80 -3.99 -8.86
CA TRP A 49 -6.52 -4.31 -10.10
C TRP A 49 -7.55 -5.42 -9.96
N ARG A 50 -7.22 -6.46 -9.22
CA ARG A 50 -8.11 -7.60 -8.97
C ARG A 50 -9.22 -7.31 -7.97
N ALA A 51 -9.04 -6.32 -7.09
CA ALA A 51 -9.99 -5.97 -6.04
C ALA A 51 -11.03 -4.92 -6.47
N ILE A 52 -10.71 -4.09 -7.47
CA ILE A 52 -11.56 -2.95 -7.88
C ILE A 52 -12.98 -3.42 -8.23
N GLU A 53 -13.15 -4.29 -9.23
CA GLU A 53 -14.49 -4.73 -9.66
C GLU A 53 -15.28 -5.47 -8.57
N PRO A 54 -14.69 -6.43 -7.80
CA PRO A 54 -15.40 -7.08 -6.72
C PRO A 54 -15.85 -6.10 -5.61
N LEU A 55 -15.03 -5.11 -5.25
CA LEU A 55 -15.41 -4.08 -4.29
C LEU A 55 -16.50 -3.17 -4.85
N THR A 56 -16.41 -2.76 -6.10
CA THR A 56 -17.47 -1.99 -6.79
C THR A 56 -18.79 -2.77 -6.82
N ALA A 57 -18.74 -4.05 -7.18
CA ALA A 57 -19.92 -4.92 -7.16
C ALA A 57 -20.52 -5.11 -5.74
N ALA A 58 -19.70 -4.96 -4.71
CA ALA A 58 -20.14 -4.96 -3.33
C ALA A 58 -20.82 -3.65 -2.89
N GLY A 59 -20.76 -2.58 -3.70
CA GLY A 59 -21.44 -1.30 -3.47
C GLY A 59 -20.50 -0.17 -3.00
N PHE A 60 -19.20 -0.34 -3.14
CA PHE A 60 -18.23 0.72 -2.88
C PHE A 60 -17.99 1.62 -4.09
N ASP A 61 -17.72 2.89 -3.83
CA ASP A 61 -17.09 3.84 -4.73
C ASP A 61 -15.57 3.73 -4.50
N VAL A 62 -14.91 2.93 -5.34
CA VAL A 62 -13.52 2.49 -5.15
C VAL A 62 -12.57 3.51 -5.78
N ILE A 63 -11.74 4.13 -4.96
CA ILE A 63 -10.77 5.16 -5.34
C ILE A 63 -9.37 4.61 -5.10
N VAL A 64 -8.56 4.50 -6.16
CA VAL A 64 -7.24 3.86 -6.12
C VAL A 64 -6.19 4.82 -6.71
N PRO A 65 -5.58 5.69 -5.89
CA PRO A 65 -4.54 6.60 -6.35
C PRO A 65 -3.20 5.90 -6.51
N ASP A 66 -2.37 6.43 -7.42
CA ASP A 66 -0.92 6.33 -7.27
C ASP A 66 -0.45 7.44 -6.32
N LEU A 67 0.38 7.09 -5.34
CA LEU A 67 1.04 8.07 -4.49
C LEU A 67 1.99 8.94 -5.33
N ARG A 68 2.31 10.17 -4.84
CA ARG A 68 3.28 11.04 -5.54
C ARG A 68 4.58 10.29 -5.83
N GLY A 69 5.10 10.41 -7.05
CA GLY A 69 6.32 9.73 -7.47
C GLY A 69 6.16 8.25 -7.82
N PHE A 70 4.96 7.67 -7.72
CA PHE A 70 4.66 6.30 -8.11
C PHE A 70 3.79 6.24 -9.37
N GLY A 71 3.86 5.13 -10.09
CA GLY A 71 2.99 4.82 -11.22
C GLY A 71 2.81 5.97 -12.20
N ASP A 72 1.56 6.35 -12.45
CA ASP A 72 1.20 7.43 -13.38
C ASP A 72 1.13 8.81 -12.72
N SER A 73 1.25 8.92 -11.38
CA SER A 73 1.34 10.21 -10.68
C SER A 73 2.67 10.90 -10.95
N GLU A 74 2.69 12.21 -11.06
CA GLU A 74 3.93 12.97 -11.16
C GLU A 74 4.74 12.97 -9.86
N LEU A 75 5.97 13.44 -9.91
CA LEU A 75 6.79 13.69 -8.72
C LEU A 75 6.26 14.92 -7.98
N GLY A 76 6.37 14.91 -6.65
CA GLY A 76 6.10 16.11 -5.85
C GLY A 76 7.09 17.23 -6.20
N PRO A 77 6.63 18.51 -6.30
CA PRO A 77 7.48 19.63 -6.69
C PRO A 77 8.57 19.95 -5.64
N ASP A 78 8.37 19.51 -4.41
CA ASP A 78 9.30 19.67 -3.29
C ASP A 78 10.36 18.57 -3.23
N GLY A 79 10.23 17.50 -4.05
CA GLY A 79 11.10 16.34 -4.06
C GLY A 79 10.98 15.43 -2.83
N LEU A 80 9.96 15.65 -1.98
CA LEU A 80 9.70 14.85 -0.77
C LEU A 80 8.61 13.80 -1.05
N HIS A 81 8.86 12.56 -0.61
CA HIS A 81 7.98 11.42 -0.85
C HIS A 81 7.77 10.62 0.46
N ASP A 82 7.61 11.34 1.56
CA ASP A 82 7.39 10.82 2.90
C ASP A 82 5.90 10.66 3.23
N VAL A 83 5.61 10.03 4.35
CA VAL A 83 4.23 9.75 4.80
C VAL A 83 3.40 11.02 4.91
N ALA A 84 3.95 12.11 5.48
CA ALA A 84 3.21 13.36 5.66
C ALA A 84 2.87 14.02 4.32
N ALA A 85 3.76 13.97 3.33
CA ALA A 85 3.49 14.43 1.98
C ALA A 85 2.35 13.65 1.32
N HIS A 86 2.38 12.31 1.43
CA HIS A 86 1.31 11.45 0.90
C HIS A 86 -0.03 11.70 1.57
N VAL A 87 -0.06 11.89 2.90
CA VAL A 87 -1.28 12.23 3.66
C VAL A 87 -1.91 13.52 3.15
N ALA A 88 -1.09 14.58 3.00
CA ALA A 88 -1.58 15.86 2.53
C ALA A 88 -2.13 15.81 1.09
N ASP A 89 -1.52 14.97 0.21
CA ASP A 89 -2.00 14.78 -1.15
C ASP A 89 -3.33 14.01 -1.19
N LEU A 90 -3.43 12.92 -0.45
CA LEU A 90 -4.65 12.13 -0.40
C LEU A 90 -5.81 12.89 0.24
N HIS A 91 -5.53 13.70 1.28
CA HIS A 91 -6.53 14.61 1.83
C HIS A 91 -7.06 15.57 0.75
N ALA A 92 -6.16 16.24 0.02
CA ALA A 92 -6.55 17.16 -1.04
C ALA A 92 -7.29 16.44 -2.20
N LEU A 93 -6.85 15.25 -2.60
CA LEU A 93 -7.56 14.46 -3.62
C LEU A 93 -9.01 14.16 -3.17
N VAL A 94 -9.18 13.68 -1.93
CA VAL A 94 -10.50 13.26 -1.43
C VAL A 94 -11.43 14.45 -1.22
N THR A 95 -10.94 15.54 -0.60
CA THR A 95 -11.78 16.71 -0.27
C THR A 95 -11.94 17.68 -1.42
N ASP A 96 -10.84 18.14 -2.02
CA ASP A 96 -10.85 19.19 -3.02
C ASP A 96 -11.07 18.63 -4.44
N GLY A 97 -10.48 17.44 -4.71
CA GLY A 97 -10.59 16.80 -6.02
C GLY A 97 -11.91 16.07 -6.22
N LEU A 98 -12.35 15.30 -5.23
CA LEU A 98 -13.53 14.45 -5.33
C LEU A 98 -14.75 14.99 -4.57
N GLY A 99 -14.58 16.00 -3.72
CA GLY A 99 -15.66 16.61 -2.95
C GLY A 99 -16.30 15.65 -1.92
N LEU A 100 -15.51 14.72 -1.37
CA LEU A 100 -16.01 13.72 -0.43
C LEU A 100 -15.77 14.19 1.01
N ASP A 101 -16.81 14.09 1.83
CA ASP A 101 -16.77 14.47 3.25
C ASP A 101 -16.34 13.31 4.15
N ARG A 102 -16.55 12.06 3.71
CA ARG A 102 -16.23 10.84 4.46
C ARG A 102 -15.77 9.72 3.53
N VAL A 103 -14.80 8.91 4.01
CA VAL A 103 -14.23 7.81 3.24
C VAL A 103 -13.80 6.67 4.17
N VAL A 104 -13.98 5.45 3.74
CA VAL A 104 -13.34 4.26 4.32
C VAL A 104 -11.91 4.21 3.79
N LEU A 105 -10.93 4.07 4.67
CA LEU A 105 -9.51 3.98 4.31
C LEU A 105 -9.08 2.50 4.29
N CYS A 106 -8.38 2.09 3.24
CA CYS A 106 -7.88 0.71 3.10
C CYS A 106 -6.44 0.71 2.61
N GLY A 107 -5.54 -0.03 3.30
CA GLY A 107 -4.14 -0.12 2.90
C GLY A 107 -3.28 -0.97 3.80
N GLY A 108 -2.09 -1.29 3.30
CA GLY A 108 -1.02 -2.02 3.98
C GLY A 108 0.34 -1.47 3.62
N ASP A 109 1.43 -2.10 4.08
CA ASP A 109 2.81 -1.66 3.87
C ASP A 109 2.98 -0.14 4.09
N LEU A 110 3.64 0.61 3.18
CA LEU A 110 3.77 2.07 3.24
C LEU A 110 2.40 2.78 3.21
N GLY A 111 1.40 2.23 2.51
CA GLY A 111 0.04 2.76 2.52
C GLY A 111 -0.60 2.73 3.91
N GLY A 112 -0.19 1.78 4.76
CA GLY A 112 -0.68 1.65 6.13
C GLY A 112 -0.35 2.85 7.01
N PRO A 113 0.91 3.29 7.17
CA PRO A 113 1.25 4.55 7.83
C PRO A 113 0.51 5.77 7.29
N VAL A 114 0.32 5.84 5.97
CA VAL A 114 -0.40 6.96 5.33
C VAL A 114 -1.85 7.00 5.78
N ILE A 115 -2.59 5.88 5.73
CA ILE A 115 -3.99 5.85 6.16
C ILE A 115 -4.15 5.97 7.68
N GLN A 116 -3.20 5.45 8.47
CA GLN A 116 -3.19 5.62 9.93
C GLN A 116 -3.05 7.10 10.31
N MET A 117 -2.09 7.81 9.69
CA MET A 117 -1.87 9.22 9.94
C MET A 117 -3.03 10.08 9.40
N LEU A 118 -3.57 9.76 8.22
CA LEU A 118 -4.76 10.43 7.68
C LEU A 118 -5.95 10.33 8.66
N ALA A 119 -6.17 9.15 9.25
CA ALA A 119 -7.23 8.93 10.22
C ALA A 119 -7.01 9.70 11.53
N LEU A 120 -5.76 9.89 11.96
CA LEU A 120 -5.42 10.67 13.17
C LEU A 120 -5.56 12.17 12.94
N GLU A 121 -5.14 12.67 11.79
CA GLU A 121 -5.15 14.10 11.47
C GLU A 121 -6.53 14.60 10.99
N HIS A 122 -7.29 13.72 10.33
CA HIS A 122 -8.60 14.04 9.74
C HIS A 122 -9.68 13.04 10.20
N PRO A 123 -9.96 12.95 11.52
CA PRO A 123 -10.92 11.98 12.05
C PRO A 123 -12.37 12.21 11.54
N ALA A 124 -12.72 13.42 11.16
CA ALA A 124 -14.02 13.72 10.59
C ALA A 124 -14.19 13.17 9.17
N LEU A 125 -13.09 13.05 8.41
CA LEU A 125 -13.06 12.48 7.07
C LEU A 125 -13.08 10.94 7.10
N THR A 126 -12.56 10.33 8.17
CA THR A 126 -12.38 8.87 8.25
C THR A 126 -13.64 8.19 8.79
N GLU A 127 -14.28 7.38 7.94
CA GLU A 127 -15.44 6.58 8.36
C GLU A 127 -15.02 5.30 9.10
N ARG A 128 -14.06 4.58 8.51
CA ARG A 128 -13.48 3.31 9.00
C ARG A 128 -12.09 3.10 8.44
N LEU A 129 -11.35 2.18 9.04
CA LEU A 129 -10.03 1.78 8.59
C LEU A 129 -9.99 0.28 8.31
N VAL A 130 -9.43 -0.13 7.17
CA VAL A 130 -9.08 -1.51 6.83
C VAL A 130 -7.56 -1.59 6.72
N LEU A 131 -6.92 -2.27 7.66
CA LEU A 131 -5.46 -2.31 7.77
C LEU A 131 -4.95 -3.74 7.68
N PHE A 132 -3.89 -3.92 6.93
CA PHE A 132 -3.19 -5.21 6.81
C PHE A 132 -1.68 -4.99 6.66
N ASN A 133 -0.88 -5.95 7.14
CA ASN A 133 0.57 -6.09 6.93
C ASN A 133 1.32 -4.73 6.82
N SER A 134 1.31 -3.94 7.88
CA SER A 134 1.74 -2.54 7.87
C SER A 134 2.67 -2.20 9.03
N PRO A 135 3.58 -1.22 8.89
CA PRO A 135 4.21 -0.58 10.04
C PRO A 135 3.18 -0.03 11.03
N LEU A 136 3.47 -0.22 12.31
CA LEU A 136 2.62 0.18 13.44
C LEU A 136 3.42 1.02 14.45
N PRO A 137 2.79 1.92 15.20
CA PRO A 137 3.41 2.55 16.35
C PRO A 137 3.77 1.51 17.40
N PHE A 138 4.94 1.66 18.01
CA PHE A 138 5.42 0.74 19.04
C PHE A 138 5.09 1.24 20.46
N ASP A 139 4.35 0.44 21.20
CA ASP A 139 4.06 0.67 22.61
C ASP A 139 4.79 -0.40 23.46
N LYS A 140 5.86 0.03 24.11
CA LYS A 140 6.74 -0.88 24.87
C LYS A 140 6.03 -1.65 25.97
N GLU A 141 5.08 -1.00 26.64
CA GLU A 141 4.38 -1.60 27.79
C GLU A 141 3.31 -2.59 27.31
N ARG A 142 2.47 -2.16 26.37
CA ARG A 142 1.36 -2.97 25.85
C ARG A 142 1.81 -4.10 24.94
N MET A 143 2.95 -3.95 24.28
CA MET A 143 3.52 -4.95 23.36
C MET A 143 4.63 -5.79 24.01
N ALA A 144 4.73 -5.77 25.34
CA ALA A 144 5.74 -6.54 26.06
C ALA A 144 5.57 -8.04 25.80
N GLY A 145 6.64 -8.70 25.33
CA GLY A 145 6.66 -10.13 25.00
C GLY A 145 6.21 -10.48 23.59
N MET A 146 5.71 -9.54 22.79
CA MET A 146 5.38 -9.78 21.39
C MET A 146 6.62 -9.82 20.51
N ALA A 147 6.57 -10.56 19.41
CA ALA A 147 7.63 -10.61 18.39
C ALA A 147 7.52 -9.37 17.45
N THR A 148 8.08 -8.26 17.92
CA THR A 148 7.93 -6.92 17.29
C THR A 148 9.02 -6.57 16.28
N ARG A 149 9.86 -7.52 15.88
CA ARG A 149 10.95 -7.29 14.92
C ARG A 149 10.87 -8.29 13.78
N PRO A 150 10.90 -7.82 12.52
CA PRO A 150 11.05 -8.71 11.39
C PRO A 150 12.41 -9.43 11.43
N PRO A 151 12.57 -10.56 10.73
CA PRO A 151 13.86 -11.20 10.54
C PRO A 151 14.88 -10.22 9.93
N SER A 152 16.15 -10.29 10.38
CA SER A 152 17.21 -9.37 9.90
C SER A 152 17.45 -9.46 8.40
N GLU A 153 17.28 -10.64 7.81
CA GLU A 153 17.45 -10.87 6.36
C GLU A 153 16.43 -10.12 5.50
N ALA A 154 15.30 -9.74 6.08
CA ALA A 154 14.28 -8.95 5.39
C ALA A 154 14.56 -7.43 5.42
N ALA A 155 15.54 -6.98 6.20
CA ALA A 155 15.76 -5.55 6.47
C ALA A 155 16.85 -4.89 5.61
N ASP A 156 17.66 -5.63 4.87
CA ASP A 156 18.81 -5.07 4.13
C ASP A 156 18.39 -4.02 3.10
N TYR A 157 17.27 -4.25 2.38
CA TYR A 157 16.75 -3.29 1.42
C TYR A 157 16.36 -1.96 2.09
N PHE A 158 15.74 -2.03 3.28
CA PHE A 158 15.28 -0.87 4.05
C PHE A 158 16.45 0.06 4.39
N VAL A 159 17.55 -0.51 4.88
CA VAL A 159 18.75 0.23 5.23
C VAL A 159 19.38 0.88 4.00
N ARG A 160 19.51 0.13 2.90
CA ARG A 160 20.13 0.65 1.67
C ARG A 160 19.28 1.73 1.02
N GLN A 161 17.97 1.56 0.94
CA GLN A 161 17.07 2.58 0.40
C GLN A 161 17.01 3.84 1.27
N GLY A 162 17.14 3.69 2.58
CA GLY A 162 17.09 4.81 3.50
C GLY A 162 18.39 5.61 3.62
N LEU A 163 19.55 4.95 3.50
CA LEU A 163 20.85 5.58 3.72
C LEU A 163 21.66 5.85 2.45
N ASP A 164 21.38 5.14 1.35
CA ASP A 164 22.12 5.22 0.10
C ASP A 164 21.20 5.14 -1.13
N ALA A 165 20.08 5.85 -1.08
CA ALA A 165 19.09 5.86 -2.16
C ALA A 165 19.65 6.33 -3.51
N ASP A 166 20.52 7.35 -3.49
CA ASP A 166 21.17 7.86 -4.71
C ASP A 166 22.18 6.87 -5.28
N GLY A 167 23.00 6.23 -4.44
CA GLY A 167 23.93 5.18 -4.85
C GLY A 167 23.19 3.97 -5.42
N LEU A 168 22.13 3.53 -4.77
CA LEU A 168 21.29 2.43 -5.28
C LEU A 168 20.67 2.78 -6.64
N ALA A 169 20.11 3.99 -6.80
CA ALA A 169 19.55 4.43 -8.07
C ALA A 169 20.61 4.53 -9.17
N ALA A 170 21.83 4.96 -8.84
CA ALA A 170 22.96 5.06 -9.75
C ALA A 170 23.47 3.67 -10.21
N ASP A 171 23.39 2.65 -9.36
CA ASP A 171 23.75 1.27 -9.71
C ASP A 171 22.75 0.64 -10.71
N LEU A 172 21.49 1.08 -10.69
CA LEU A 172 20.39 0.55 -11.51
C LEU A 172 20.20 1.38 -12.79
N THR A 173 21.16 1.30 -13.70
CA THR A 173 21.30 2.21 -14.86
C THR A 173 20.28 1.97 -15.97
N THR A 174 19.76 0.73 -16.14
CA THR A 174 18.81 0.41 -17.21
C THR A 174 17.41 0.09 -16.69
N PRO A 175 16.36 0.27 -17.50
CA PRO A 175 15.00 -0.12 -17.12
C PRO A 175 14.91 -1.58 -16.65
N GLU A 176 15.66 -2.48 -17.31
CA GLU A 176 15.71 -3.91 -16.98
C GLU A 176 16.31 -4.15 -15.60
N GLN A 177 17.39 -3.45 -15.25
CA GLN A 177 18.01 -3.56 -13.92
C GLN A 177 17.05 -3.08 -12.83
N ARG A 178 16.38 -1.94 -13.04
CA ARG A 178 15.40 -1.38 -12.11
C ARG A 178 14.22 -2.34 -11.90
N ARG A 179 13.62 -2.83 -12.98
CA ARG A 179 12.51 -3.79 -12.92
C ARG A 179 12.94 -5.11 -12.28
N ARG A 180 14.14 -5.61 -12.57
CA ARG A 180 14.69 -6.80 -11.91
C ARG A 180 14.89 -6.59 -10.41
N TYR A 181 15.34 -5.43 -9.99
CA TYR A 181 15.46 -5.09 -8.57
C TYR A 181 14.10 -5.20 -7.87
N ILE A 182 13.06 -4.59 -8.44
CA ILE A 182 11.71 -4.66 -7.90
C ILE A 182 11.12 -6.08 -7.98
N SER A 183 11.37 -6.82 -9.06
CA SER A 183 10.83 -8.18 -9.23
C SER A 183 11.30 -9.16 -8.15
N ALA A 184 12.46 -8.90 -7.55
CA ALA A 184 13.00 -9.72 -6.47
C ALA A 184 12.07 -9.74 -5.24
N PHE A 185 11.33 -8.67 -4.98
CA PHE A 185 10.39 -8.60 -3.86
C PHE A 185 9.13 -9.41 -4.13
N TYR A 186 8.54 -9.32 -5.31
CA TYR A 186 7.37 -10.10 -5.72
C TYR A 186 7.63 -11.60 -5.84
N SER A 187 8.88 -12.00 -6.11
CA SER A 187 9.29 -13.41 -6.18
C SER A 187 9.86 -13.95 -4.86
N SER A 188 10.04 -13.10 -3.87
CA SER A 188 10.64 -13.46 -2.59
C SER A 188 9.63 -14.14 -1.66
N ARG A 189 10.00 -15.30 -1.10
CA ARG A 189 9.25 -15.97 -0.04
C ARG A 189 9.15 -15.18 1.27
N PHE A 190 9.93 -14.12 1.44
CA PHE A 190 9.82 -13.22 2.60
C PHE A 190 8.65 -12.25 2.46
N TRP A 191 8.26 -11.96 1.22
CA TRP A 191 7.18 -11.05 0.89
C TRP A 191 5.90 -11.78 0.54
N ALA A 192 5.91 -12.54 -0.54
CA ALA A 192 4.72 -13.18 -1.08
C ALA A 192 4.57 -14.64 -0.60
N HIS A 193 3.33 -15.09 -0.47
CA HIS A 193 3.06 -16.51 -0.32
C HIS A 193 3.54 -17.26 -1.59
N PRO A 194 4.16 -18.46 -1.45
CA PRO A 194 4.64 -19.22 -2.59
C PRO A 194 3.57 -19.41 -3.67
N GLY A 195 3.87 -19.02 -4.90
CA GLY A 195 2.97 -19.14 -6.05
C GLY A 195 2.07 -17.94 -6.32
N ALA A 196 1.98 -16.95 -5.42
CA ALA A 196 1.05 -15.82 -5.56
C ALA A 196 1.26 -14.99 -6.85
N PHE A 197 2.52 -14.72 -7.21
CA PHE A 197 2.89 -13.99 -8.42
C PHE A 197 3.51 -14.88 -9.50
N MET A 198 3.88 -16.09 -9.14
CA MET A 198 4.59 -17.02 -10.01
C MET A 198 3.67 -18.03 -10.69
N GLY A 199 2.49 -18.31 -10.07
CA GLY A 199 1.63 -19.42 -10.49
C GLY A 199 2.39 -20.75 -10.46
N ASP A 200 1.92 -21.73 -11.25
CA ASP A 200 2.58 -23.01 -11.45
C ASP A 200 3.65 -22.96 -12.56
N ALA A 201 3.86 -21.77 -13.15
CA ALA A 201 4.85 -21.61 -14.20
C ALA A 201 6.27 -21.67 -13.59
N PRO A 202 7.20 -22.44 -14.18
CA PRO A 202 8.59 -22.32 -13.80
C PRO A 202 9.01 -20.85 -14.01
N MET A 203 9.87 -20.33 -13.13
CA MET A 203 10.48 -19.00 -13.29
C MET A 203 11.16 -18.94 -14.66
N VAL A 204 10.41 -18.52 -15.67
CA VAL A 204 10.99 -18.12 -16.95
C VAL A 204 11.44 -16.70 -16.70
N PHE A 205 12.75 -16.54 -16.51
CA PHE A 205 13.34 -15.21 -16.53
C PHE A 205 13.14 -14.63 -17.93
N GLY A 206 12.02 -13.95 -18.13
CA GLY A 206 11.83 -13.04 -19.24
C GLY A 206 12.90 -11.96 -19.22
N PRO A 207 12.92 -11.03 -20.15
CA PRO A 207 13.93 -9.96 -20.21
C PRO A 207 14.05 -9.21 -18.88
N TYR A 208 13.02 -9.25 -18.03
CA TYR A 208 12.98 -8.58 -16.72
C TYR A 208 13.03 -9.52 -15.51
N GLY A 209 13.03 -10.82 -15.71
CA GLY A 209 13.18 -11.79 -14.62
C GLY A 209 11.88 -12.12 -13.89
N GLY A 210 10.73 -12.26 -14.59
CA GLY A 210 9.47 -12.56 -13.93
C GLY A 210 8.44 -13.23 -14.84
N THR A 211 7.27 -13.43 -14.28
CA THR A 211 6.04 -13.82 -14.97
C THR A 211 5.37 -12.57 -15.56
N PRO A 212 4.39 -12.69 -16.47
CA PRO A 212 3.60 -11.56 -16.95
C PRO A 212 3.00 -10.72 -15.80
N VAL A 213 2.66 -11.35 -14.67
CA VAL A 213 2.15 -10.69 -13.48
C VAL A 213 3.22 -9.79 -12.84
N ILE A 214 4.42 -10.33 -12.65
CA ILE A 214 5.54 -9.55 -12.10
C ILE A 214 5.91 -8.42 -13.06
N ASP A 215 5.90 -8.67 -14.36
CA ASP A 215 6.15 -7.64 -15.38
C ASP A 215 5.13 -6.50 -15.30
N PHE A 216 3.85 -6.82 -15.10
CA PHE A 216 2.78 -5.85 -14.92
C PHE A 216 3.01 -4.92 -13.71
N HIS A 217 3.44 -5.47 -12.58
CA HIS A 217 3.71 -4.68 -11.37
C HIS A 217 5.03 -3.90 -11.43
N THR A 218 6.03 -4.42 -12.13
CA THR A 218 7.37 -3.81 -12.16
C THR A 218 7.57 -2.79 -13.27
N GLU A 219 6.72 -2.79 -14.29
CA GLU A 219 6.85 -1.91 -15.46
C GLU A 219 6.95 -0.43 -15.07
N PRO A 220 6.14 0.14 -14.14
CA PRO A 220 6.24 1.55 -13.76
C PRO A 220 7.61 1.94 -13.16
N PHE A 221 8.29 1.01 -12.51
CA PHE A 221 9.62 1.23 -11.92
C PHE A 221 10.77 1.16 -12.92
N GLY A 222 10.49 0.90 -14.20
CA GLY A 222 11.46 1.08 -15.29
C GLY A 222 11.89 2.54 -15.47
N ASP A 223 11.07 3.50 -15.07
CA ASP A 223 11.41 4.92 -15.02
C ASP A 223 12.40 5.20 -13.86
N PRO A 224 13.58 5.81 -14.13
CA PRO A 224 14.57 6.07 -13.09
C PRO A 224 14.09 7.08 -12.04
N ALA A 225 13.30 8.07 -12.42
CA ALA A 225 12.78 9.07 -11.50
C ALA A 225 11.73 8.46 -10.55
N LYS A 226 10.87 7.58 -11.06
CA LYS A 226 9.86 6.85 -10.27
C LYS A 226 10.51 5.90 -9.28
N LEU A 227 11.48 5.09 -9.73
CA LEU A 227 12.22 4.23 -8.82
C LEU A 227 12.90 5.04 -7.72
N ARG A 228 13.62 6.12 -8.09
CA ARG A 228 14.32 6.95 -7.10
C ARG A 228 13.36 7.61 -6.10
N ALA A 229 12.24 8.15 -6.57
CA ALA A 229 11.21 8.76 -5.74
C ALA A 229 10.61 7.74 -4.74
N SER A 230 10.45 6.49 -5.16
CA SER A 230 9.86 5.44 -4.33
C SER A 230 10.68 5.11 -3.08
N PHE A 231 11.95 5.49 -3.01
CA PHE A 231 12.80 5.33 -1.83
C PHE A 231 12.58 6.40 -0.76
N GLY A 232 11.86 7.49 -1.07
CA GLY A 232 11.69 8.64 -0.18
C GLY A 232 11.06 8.32 1.17
N GLY A 233 10.13 7.36 1.22
CA GLY A 233 9.56 6.88 2.46
C GLY A 233 10.61 6.30 3.41
N TYR A 234 11.58 5.56 2.87
CA TYR A 234 12.69 4.98 3.66
C TYR A 234 13.73 6.03 4.05
N GLU A 235 14.08 6.95 3.14
CA GLU A 235 14.99 8.06 3.46
C GLU A 235 14.48 8.89 4.62
N SER A 236 13.17 9.16 4.65
CA SER A 236 12.54 9.98 5.69
C SER A 236 12.65 9.37 7.10
N VAL A 237 12.85 8.06 7.22
CA VAL A 237 13.07 7.39 8.50
C VAL A 237 14.45 7.70 9.07
N PHE A 238 15.47 7.89 8.22
CA PHE A 238 16.85 8.09 8.62
C PHE A 238 17.28 9.56 8.59
N ASP A 239 16.63 10.38 7.74
CA ASP A 239 16.99 11.79 7.54
C ASP A 239 15.76 12.70 7.72
N PRO A 240 15.69 13.49 8.83
CA PRO A 240 14.62 14.47 9.01
C PRO A 240 14.56 15.54 7.91
N GLY A 241 15.66 15.78 7.18
CA GLY A 241 15.68 16.69 6.02
C GLY A 241 14.92 16.16 4.81
N LYS A 242 14.50 14.89 4.83
CA LYS A 242 13.68 14.23 3.81
C LYS A 242 12.21 14.12 4.21
N GLN A 243 11.80 14.81 5.27
CA GLN A 243 10.42 14.85 5.75
C GLN A 243 9.78 16.19 5.39
N SER A 244 8.56 16.14 4.85
CA SER A 244 7.70 17.31 4.66
C SER A 244 7.01 17.73 5.97
N GLY A 245 6.91 16.78 6.90
CA GLY A 245 6.35 16.93 8.23
C GLY A 245 6.64 15.70 9.10
N PRO A 246 6.39 15.76 10.41
CA PRO A 246 6.59 14.62 11.30
C PRO A 246 5.60 13.50 10.97
N THR A 247 6.10 12.28 10.82
CA THR A 247 5.23 11.10 10.74
C THR A 247 4.63 10.82 12.12
N ARG A 248 3.30 10.85 12.22
CA ARG A 248 2.55 10.58 13.45
C ARG A 248 1.84 9.25 13.34
N LEU A 249 2.35 8.26 14.06
CA LEU A 249 1.68 6.97 14.25
C LEU A 249 1.45 6.79 15.75
N GLU A 250 0.20 6.68 16.14
CA GLU A 250 -0.21 6.57 17.54
C GLU A 250 -1.34 5.54 17.66
N ARG A 251 -1.56 5.07 18.87
CA ARG A 251 -2.75 4.28 19.19
C ARG A 251 -4.00 5.10 18.88
N ASN A 252 -4.91 4.55 18.08
CA ASN A 252 -6.11 5.25 17.67
C ASN A 252 -7.36 4.59 18.28
N GLU A 253 -7.99 5.27 19.21
CA GLU A 253 -9.23 4.85 19.88
C GLU A 253 -10.50 5.41 19.22
N ALA A 254 -10.33 6.32 18.25
CA ALA A 254 -11.46 7.04 17.66
C ALA A 254 -11.99 6.35 16.40
N VAL A 255 -11.13 5.61 15.69
CA VAL A 255 -11.52 4.93 14.45
C VAL A 255 -11.78 3.46 14.68
N ARG A 256 -12.88 2.95 14.14
CA ARG A 256 -13.14 1.51 14.07
C ARG A 256 -12.35 0.88 12.94
N ALA A 257 -11.59 -0.20 13.23
CA ALA A 257 -10.67 -0.82 12.28
C ALA A 257 -11.04 -2.28 11.97
N LEU A 258 -10.88 -2.69 10.71
CA LEU A 258 -10.78 -4.09 10.30
C LEU A 258 -9.31 -4.44 10.19
N LEU A 259 -8.89 -5.48 10.89
CA LEU A 259 -7.48 -5.93 10.91
C LEU A 259 -7.35 -7.26 10.18
N LEU A 260 -6.54 -7.28 9.11
CA LEU A 260 -6.24 -8.49 8.35
C LEU A 260 -4.74 -8.78 8.41
N PHE A 261 -4.37 -10.05 8.41
CA PHE A 261 -2.98 -10.46 8.47
C PHE A 261 -2.68 -11.63 7.54
N GLY A 262 -1.73 -11.43 6.62
CA GLY A 262 -1.15 -12.48 5.79
C GLY A 262 0.04 -13.10 6.51
N PRO A 263 -0.08 -14.29 7.13
CA PRO A 263 0.95 -14.86 8.01
C PRO A 263 2.19 -15.37 7.27
N SER A 264 2.17 -15.45 5.94
CA SER A 264 3.37 -15.73 5.13
C SER A 264 4.24 -14.50 4.87
N ASP A 265 3.83 -13.34 5.35
CA ASP A 265 4.65 -12.13 5.37
C ASP A 265 5.74 -12.25 6.44
N HIS A 266 6.99 -12.11 6.02
CA HIS A 266 8.15 -12.09 6.91
C HIS A 266 8.88 -10.75 6.89
N VAL A 267 8.27 -9.71 6.31
CA VAL A 267 8.80 -8.34 6.21
C VAL A 267 8.27 -7.49 7.36
N ILE A 268 7.00 -7.68 7.69
CA ILE A 268 6.36 -7.02 8.84
C ILE A 268 6.62 -7.82 10.12
N TYR A 269 6.13 -7.32 11.24
CA TYR A 269 6.29 -7.93 12.56
C TYR A 269 5.63 -9.31 12.61
N PRO A 270 6.29 -10.35 13.13
CA PRO A 270 5.66 -11.67 13.28
C PRO A 270 4.39 -11.66 14.15
N ALA A 271 4.29 -10.72 15.10
CA ALA A 271 3.11 -10.51 15.94
C ALA A 271 2.25 -9.32 15.45
N PHE A 272 2.20 -9.07 14.14
CA PHE A 272 1.46 -7.94 13.59
C PHE A 272 0.00 -7.90 14.04
N ASP A 273 -0.68 -9.04 14.03
CA ASP A 273 -2.07 -9.16 14.45
C ASP A 273 -2.28 -8.75 15.92
N GLU A 274 -1.42 -9.22 16.83
CA GLU A 274 -1.48 -8.85 18.24
C GLU A 274 -1.16 -7.35 18.44
N MET A 275 -0.13 -6.84 17.75
CA MET A 275 0.27 -5.44 17.80
C MET A 275 -0.82 -4.52 17.25
N ALA A 276 -1.44 -4.87 16.12
CA ALA A 276 -2.52 -4.09 15.51
C ALA A 276 -3.75 -4.00 16.42
N ALA A 277 -4.09 -5.07 17.14
CA ALA A 277 -5.17 -5.06 18.13
C ALA A 277 -4.87 -4.13 19.33
N VAL A 278 -3.60 -3.95 19.68
CA VAL A 278 -3.19 -2.95 20.69
C VAL A 278 -3.37 -1.52 20.15
N VAL A 279 -3.00 -1.29 18.88
CA VAL A 279 -3.05 0.04 18.26
C VAL A 279 -4.49 0.49 18.01
N PHE A 280 -5.36 -0.43 17.62
CA PHE A 280 -6.77 -0.16 17.33
C PHE A 280 -7.68 -0.97 18.26
N PRO A 281 -8.03 -0.46 19.45
CA PRO A 281 -8.83 -1.20 20.43
C PRO A 281 -10.27 -1.46 20.00
N ASP A 282 -10.86 -0.61 19.14
CA ASP A 282 -12.16 -0.88 18.49
C ASP A 282 -11.90 -1.52 17.10
N HIS A 283 -11.83 -2.84 17.07
CA HIS A 283 -11.53 -3.58 15.85
C HIS A 283 -12.41 -4.80 15.62
N ASP A 284 -12.56 -5.17 14.34
CA ASP A 284 -12.99 -6.47 13.86
C ASP A 284 -11.74 -7.26 13.44
N GLY A 285 -11.63 -8.50 13.88
CA GLY A 285 -10.41 -9.30 13.70
C GLY A 285 -9.53 -9.29 14.95
N PRO A 286 -8.21 -9.45 14.84
CA PRO A 286 -7.43 -9.71 13.60
C PRO A 286 -7.80 -11.02 12.89
N HIS A 287 -8.05 -10.94 11.58
CA HIS A 287 -8.31 -12.12 10.76
C HIS A 287 -7.03 -12.56 10.06
N ARG A 288 -6.58 -13.80 10.33
CA ARG A 288 -5.43 -14.39 9.65
C ARG A 288 -5.89 -14.99 8.33
N LEU A 289 -5.29 -14.53 7.23
CA LEU A 289 -5.60 -14.97 5.88
C LEU A 289 -4.63 -16.09 5.49
N GLU A 290 -5.10 -17.32 5.58
CA GLU A 290 -4.28 -18.49 5.26
C GLU A 290 -3.79 -18.43 3.79
N ARG A 291 -2.53 -18.80 3.56
CA ARG A 291 -1.88 -18.76 2.24
C ARG A 291 -1.73 -17.36 1.63
N CYS A 292 -1.67 -16.35 2.48
CA CYS A 292 -1.44 -14.96 2.12
C CYS A 292 -0.12 -14.46 2.73
N GLY A 293 0.64 -13.71 1.95
CA GLY A 293 1.85 -13.01 2.35
C GLY A 293 1.60 -11.52 2.52
N HIS A 294 2.57 -10.73 2.08
CA HIS A 294 2.60 -9.28 2.26
C HIS A 294 1.52 -8.53 1.45
N PHE A 295 1.27 -8.99 0.22
CA PHE A 295 0.41 -8.29 -0.75
C PHE A 295 -1.05 -8.76 -0.63
N VAL A 296 -1.68 -8.51 0.51
CA VAL A 296 -3.05 -8.98 0.82
C VAL A 296 -4.05 -8.62 -0.27
N GLN A 297 -3.97 -7.41 -0.81
CA GLN A 297 -4.85 -6.89 -1.86
C GLN A 297 -4.69 -7.59 -3.22
N TRP A 298 -3.65 -8.39 -3.38
CA TRP A 298 -3.42 -9.22 -4.57
C TRP A 298 -3.54 -10.71 -4.27
N GLU A 299 -3.03 -11.16 -3.13
CA GLU A 299 -2.92 -12.57 -2.77
C GLU A 299 -4.23 -13.14 -2.23
N ALA A 300 -5.01 -12.33 -1.50
CA ALA A 300 -6.22 -12.73 -0.78
C ALA A 300 -7.42 -11.82 -1.11
N VAL A 301 -7.65 -11.56 -2.42
CA VAL A 301 -8.69 -10.63 -2.89
C VAL A 301 -10.06 -11.00 -2.38
N ASP A 302 -10.44 -12.27 -2.50
CA ASP A 302 -11.80 -12.73 -2.12
C ASP A 302 -12.03 -12.53 -0.62
N GLU A 303 -11.05 -12.83 0.22
CA GLU A 303 -11.11 -12.63 1.66
C GLU A 303 -11.12 -11.14 2.02
N LEU A 304 -10.26 -10.33 1.39
CA LEU A 304 -10.25 -8.88 1.58
C LEU A 304 -11.63 -8.27 1.27
N VAL A 305 -12.19 -8.60 0.11
CA VAL A 305 -13.53 -8.11 -0.30
C VAL A 305 -14.61 -8.57 0.66
N ALA A 306 -14.63 -9.85 1.02
CA ALA A 306 -15.64 -10.42 1.92
C ALA A 306 -15.59 -9.79 3.32
N HIS A 307 -14.38 -9.64 3.90
CA HIS A 307 -14.22 -9.03 5.22
C HIS A 307 -14.56 -7.53 5.19
N THR A 308 -14.11 -6.78 4.18
CA THR A 308 -14.39 -5.35 4.03
C THR A 308 -15.89 -5.11 3.84
N THR A 309 -16.56 -5.90 3.00
CA THR A 309 -18.02 -5.81 2.77
C THR A 309 -18.80 -6.08 4.05
N ARG A 310 -18.45 -7.13 4.80
CA ARG A 310 -19.10 -7.45 6.07
C ARG A 310 -18.87 -6.36 7.11
N PHE A 311 -17.66 -5.86 7.21
CA PHE A 311 -17.26 -4.81 8.14
C PHE A 311 -17.99 -3.48 7.88
N CYS A 312 -18.30 -3.20 6.61
CA CYS A 312 -19.02 -2.00 6.18
C CYS A 312 -20.52 -2.24 5.86
N ALA A 313 -21.10 -3.37 6.30
CA ALA A 313 -22.46 -3.76 5.89
C ALA A 313 -23.53 -2.70 6.20
N ASP A 314 -23.46 -2.03 7.34
CA ASP A 314 -24.37 -0.95 7.72
C ASP A 314 -24.21 0.31 6.84
N LEU A 315 -23.02 0.62 6.36
CA LEU A 315 -22.77 1.71 5.42
C LEU A 315 -23.32 1.37 4.03
N LEU A 316 -23.27 0.09 3.66
CA LEU A 316 -23.80 -0.43 2.39
C LEU A 316 -25.32 -0.67 2.42
N GLY A 317 -26.00 -0.39 3.55
CA GLY A 317 -27.44 -0.60 3.70
C GLY A 317 -27.84 -2.09 3.76
N ARG A 318 -26.97 -2.95 4.27
CA ARG A 318 -27.13 -4.41 4.39
C ARG A 318 -27.27 -4.86 5.84
#